data_4e4fae411b5a45ca0bc4da4eca6f809f
#
_entry.id   4e4fae411b5a45ca0bc4da4eca6f809f
#
_cell.length_a   1.000
_cell.length_b   1.000
_cell.length_c   1.000
_cell.angle_alpha   90.00
_cell.angle_beta   90.00
_cell.angle_gamma   90.00
#
_symmetry.space_group_name_H-M   'P 1'
#
loop_
_entity.id
_entity.type
_entity.pdbx_description
1 polymer ?
#
loop_
_entity_poly.entity_id
_entity_poly.type
_entity_poly.pdbx_seq_one_letter_code
_entity_poly.pdbx_strand_id
1 'polypeptide(L)'
;MKYGIDTRCQHLADDNKDEIYGAISYPIYQSATFARDRVGGGSGYDYSRLQNPTREHLEKIVASLEEGIDALAFSTGMAAITALMEIFKPGDHIIIDEDLYGGSVRLFHSINVKNGLTFTSVDLSSVNVEDYIQDNTKAIYAETP
;
A
#
# COMPACT_ATOMS: atom_id res chain seq x y z
N MET A 1 -9.66 23.89 -1.88
CA MET A 1 -10.22 23.73 -3.26
C MET A 1 -9.99 22.29 -3.67
N LYS A 2 -10.99 21.55 -4.15
CA LYS A 2 -10.81 20.13 -4.53
C LYS A 2 -10.36 20.11 -6.00
N TYR A 3 -9.15 19.68 -6.26
CA TYR A 3 -8.63 19.53 -7.63
C TYR A 3 -9.34 18.40 -8.37
N GLY A 4 -9.46 18.52 -9.69
CA GLY A 4 -9.87 17.44 -10.59
C GLY A 4 -8.82 16.32 -10.63
N ILE A 5 -9.20 15.14 -11.16
CA ILE A 5 -8.34 13.95 -11.18
C ILE A 5 -7.01 14.22 -11.92
N ASP A 6 -7.04 14.89 -13.06
CA ASP A 6 -5.84 15.19 -13.85
C ASP A 6 -4.82 16.03 -13.07
N THR A 7 -5.30 16.99 -12.29
CA THR A 7 -4.45 17.80 -11.42
C THR A 7 -3.92 16.99 -10.25
N ARG A 8 -4.73 16.13 -9.64
CA ARG A 8 -4.32 15.25 -8.53
C ARG A 8 -3.26 14.23 -8.93
N CYS A 9 -3.20 13.84 -10.20
CA CYS A 9 -2.14 12.98 -10.71
C CYS A 9 -0.74 13.60 -10.61
N GLN A 10 -0.63 14.91 -10.49
CA GLN A 10 0.64 15.64 -10.51
C GLN A 10 0.86 16.51 -9.28
N HIS A 11 -0.20 16.96 -8.63
CA HIS A 11 -0.14 17.95 -7.55
C HIS A 11 -1.07 17.60 -6.40
N LEU A 12 -0.58 17.79 -5.19
CA LEU A 12 -1.39 17.84 -3.99
C LEU A 12 -1.77 19.28 -3.64
N ALA A 13 -2.80 19.47 -2.83
CA ALA A 13 -3.26 20.82 -2.45
C ALA A 13 -2.21 21.63 -1.71
N ASP A 14 -1.26 20.96 -1.06
CA ASP A 14 -0.19 21.53 -0.25
C ASP A 14 1.20 21.42 -0.89
N ASP A 15 1.28 20.98 -2.15
CA ASP A 15 2.54 20.98 -2.88
C ASP A 15 3.15 22.37 -2.94
N ASN A 16 4.46 22.43 -2.87
CA ASN A 16 5.26 23.66 -3.00
C ASN A 16 5.15 24.68 -1.85
N LYS A 17 4.48 24.39 -0.74
CA LYS A 17 4.43 25.33 0.39
C LYS A 17 5.82 25.58 1.01
N ASP A 18 6.68 24.57 0.98
CA ASP A 18 8.03 24.62 1.56
C ASP A 18 9.15 24.52 0.50
N GLU A 19 8.80 24.71 -0.79
CA GLU A 19 9.75 24.62 -1.89
C GLU A 19 10.63 25.87 -1.96
N ILE A 20 11.92 25.70 -1.65
CA ILE A 20 12.89 26.81 -1.58
C ILE A 20 13.11 27.49 -2.94
N TYR A 21 13.00 26.72 -4.03
CA TYR A 21 13.32 27.21 -5.38
C TYR A 21 12.09 27.44 -6.25
N GLY A 22 10.89 27.22 -5.72
CA GLY A 22 9.63 27.39 -6.47
C GLY A 22 9.46 26.39 -7.62
N ALA A 23 9.96 25.17 -7.46
CA ALA A 23 9.80 24.11 -8.46
C ALA A 23 8.31 23.76 -8.62
N ILE A 24 7.83 23.67 -9.88
CA ILE A 24 6.45 23.27 -10.16
C ILE A 24 6.27 21.77 -9.97
N SER A 25 7.26 20.97 -10.39
CA SER A 25 7.27 19.51 -10.17
C SER A 25 7.91 19.19 -8.83
N TYR A 26 7.38 18.19 -8.13
CA TYR A 26 7.95 17.77 -6.85
C TYR A 26 9.39 17.28 -7.04
N PRO A 27 10.35 17.71 -6.20
CA PRO A 27 11.76 17.34 -6.33
C PRO A 27 12.03 15.86 -6.12
N ILE A 28 13.05 15.33 -6.79
CA ILE A 28 13.56 13.99 -6.57
C ILE A 28 14.72 14.02 -5.56
N TYR A 29 14.49 13.48 -4.38
CA TYR A 29 15.49 13.39 -3.31
C TYR A 29 16.27 12.08 -3.40
N GLN A 30 17.49 12.14 -3.95
CA GLN A 30 18.38 10.98 -4.09
C GLN A 30 19.28 10.76 -2.86
N SER A 31 19.03 11.47 -1.78
CA SER A 31 19.80 11.33 -0.54
C SER A 31 19.49 10.03 0.18
N ALA A 32 20.52 9.33 0.65
CA ALA A 32 20.36 8.16 1.51
C ALA A 32 20.08 8.55 2.97
N THR A 33 20.72 9.63 3.45
CA THR A 33 20.64 10.12 4.83
C THR A 33 20.29 11.60 4.85
N PHE A 34 19.60 12.03 5.89
CA PHE A 34 19.18 13.41 6.07
C PHE A 34 19.85 14.03 7.30
N ALA A 35 20.22 15.30 7.19
CA ALA A 35 20.90 16.01 8.26
C ALA A 35 19.94 16.26 9.45
N ARG A 36 20.50 16.21 10.66
CA ARG A 36 19.83 16.63 11.88
C ARG A 36 20.48 17.92 12.39
N ASP A 37 19.66 18.83 12.86
CA ASP A 37 20.11 20.10 13.47
C ASP A 37 20.67 19.88 14.88
N ARG A 38 20.22 18.82 15.58
CA ARG A 38 20.63 18.49 16.93
C ARG A 38 20.32 17.01 17.25
N VAL A 39 20.87 16.50 18.33
CA VAL A 39 20.51 15.19 18.86
C VAL A 39 19.02 15.17 19.23
N GLY A 40 18.29 14.22 18.67
CA GLY A 40 16.82 14.09 18.83
C GLY A 40 16.00 15.08 17.99
N GLY A 41 16.63 15.96 17.20
CA GLY A 41 15.98 16.82 16.21
C GLY A 41 16.03 16.22 14.80
N GLY A 42 15.49 16.94 13.81
CA GLY A 42 15.53 16.57 12.39
C GLY A 42 14.36 17.14 11.59
N SER A 43 14.40 16.95 10.27
CA SER A 43 13.36 17.38 9.33
C SER A 43 12.12 16.44 9.27
N GLY A 44 12.12 15.36 10.04
CA GLY A 44 11.15 14.27 9.91
C GLY A 44 11.68 13.09 9.09
N TYR A 45 12.79 13.29 8.37
CA TYR A 45 13.45 12.25 7.59
C TYR A 45 14.83 11.96 8.18
N ASP A 46 15.18 10.67 8.26
CA ASP A 46 16.48 10.22 8.76
C ASP A 46 17.24 9.44 7.70
N TYR A 47 16.57 8.46 7.11
CA TYR A 47 17.18 7.52 6.18
C TYR A 47 16.16 7.00 5.15
N SER A 48 16.54 7.02 3.88
CA SER A 48 15.63 6.75 2.75
C SER A 48 14.99 5.35 2.75
N ARG A 49 15.61 4.35 3.35
CA ARG A 49 14.99 3.03 3.51
C ARG A 49 13.75 3.11 4.40
N LEU A 50 13.75 3.96 5.41
CA LEU A 50 12.62 4.17 6.30
C LEU A 50 11.62 5.16 5.68
N GLN A 51 12.10 6.35 5.33
CA GLN A 51 11.29 7.44 4.81
C GLN A 51 12.09 8.25 3.79
N ASN A 52 11.43 8.65 2.70
CA ASN A 52 12.02 9.52 1.68
C ASN A 52 10.93 10.46 1.15
N PRO A 53 11.19 11.78 1.03
CA PRO A 53 10.19 12.75 0.59
C PRO A 53 9.57 12.39 -0.78
N THR A 54 10.37 11.91 -1.73
CA THR A 54 9.88 11.53 -3.06
C THR A 54 8.91 10.36 -3.00
N ARG A 55 9.22 9.32 -2.20
CA ARG A 55 8.32 8.18 -2.02
C ARG A 55 7.04 8.59 -1.29
N GLU A 56 7.16 9.37 -0.24
CA GLU A 56 6.00 9.87 0.52
C GLU A 56 5.08 10.74 -0.35
N HIS A 57 5.65 11.55 -1.26
CA HIS A 57 4.85 12.32 -2.20
C HIS A 57 4.03 11.41 -3.15
N LEU A 58 4.65 10.36 -3.69
CA LEU A 58 3.94 9.35 -4.48
C LEU A 58 2.82 8.69 -3.67
N GLU A 59 3.11 8.27 -2.44
CA GLU A 59 2.13 7.64 -1.54
C GLU A 59 0.93 8.57 -1.30
N LYS A 60 1.16 9.85 -1.04
CA LYS A 60 0.11 10.87 -0.87
C LYS A 60 -0.72 11.09 -2.14
N ILE A 61 -0.09 11.09 -3.32
CA ILE A 61 -0.82 11.19 -4.60
C ILE A 61 -1.74 9.97 -4.77
N VAL A 62 -1.21 8.76 -4.58
CA VAL A 62 -2.01 7.52 -4.72
C VAL A 62 -3.17 7.52 -3.71
N ALA A 63 -2.92 7.83 -2.45
CA ALA A 63 -3.97 7.96 -1.45
C ALA A 63 -5.06 8.97 -1.87
N SER A 64 -4.65 10.11 -2.44
CA SER A 64 -5.60 11.12 -2.95
C SER A 64 -6.42 10.62 -4.13
N LEU A 65 -5.84 9.84 -5.03
CA LEU A 65 -6.53 9.31 -6.21
C LEU A 65 -7.53 8.20 -5.84
N GLU A 66 -7.13 7.33 -4.93
CA GLU A 66 -7.93 6.20 -4.43
C GLU A 66 -8.91 6.61 -3.31
N GLU A 67 -8.97 7.91 -2.97
CA GLU A 67 -9.78 8.44 -1.86
C GLU A 67 -9.48 7.77 -0.50
N GLY A 68 -8.27 7.22 -0.37
CA GLY A 68 -7.73 6.63 0.84
C GLY A 68 -7.22 7.68 1.83
N ILE A 69 -7.02 7.26 3.06
CA ILE A 69 -6.41 8.11 4.12
C ILE A 69 -4.89 8.08 4.06
N ASP A 70 -4.31 7.01 3.51
CA ASP A 70 -2.88 6.80 3.35
C ASP A 70 -2.59 5.75 2.28
N ALA A 71 -1.34 5.66 1.83
CA ALA A 71 -0.85 4.63 0.93
C ALA A 71 0.61 4.29 1.25
N LEU A 72 1.04 3.08 0.90
CA LEU A 72 2.41 2.62 1.04
C LEU A 72 2.93 2.10 -0.30
N ALA A 73 4.07 2.61 -0.74
CA ALA A 73 4.72 2.17 -1.96
C ALA A 73 5.76 1.09 -1.69
N PHE A 74 5.71 0.01 -2.46
CA PHE A 74 6.63 -1.12 -2.39
C PHE A 74 7.39 -1.28 -3.71
N SER A 75 8.54 -1.96 -3.65
CA SER A 75 9.38 -2.20 -4.83
C SER A 75 8.77 -3.18 -5.84
N THR A 76 7.81 -4.01 -5.42
CA THR A 76 7.08 -4.97 -6.26
C THR A 76 5.68 -5.20 -5.74
N GLY A 77 4.74 -5.62 -6.62
CA GLY A 77 3.39 -6.02 -6.21
C GLY A 77 3.42 -7.16 -5.18
N MET A 78 4.28 -8.15 -5.35
CA MET A 78 4.41 -9.25 -4.38
C MET A 78 4.90 -8.77 -3.01
N ALA A 79 5.74 -7.75 -2.93
CA ALA A 79 6.14 -7.14 -1.67
C ALA A 79 4.94 -6.44 -0.99
N ALA A 80 4.10 -5.74 -1.77
CA ALA A 80 2.88 -5.12 -1.27
C ALA A 80 1.89 -6.18 -0.75
N ILE A 81 1.63 -7.24 -1.52
CA ILE A 81 0.72 -8.33 -1.11
C ILE A 81 1.25 -9.04 0.14
N THR A 82 2.57 -9.31 0.21
CA THR A 82 3.17 -9.93 1.41
C THR A 82 2.98 -9.04 2.63
N ALA A 83 3.24 -7.74 2.51
CA ALA A 83 3.03 -6.80 3.62
C ALA A 83 1.55 -6.71 4.03
N LEU A 84 0.61 -6.77 3.07
CA LEU A 84 -0.82 -6.82 3.34
C LEU A 84 -1.19 -8.06 4.17
N MET A 85 -0.59 -9.22 3.88
CA MET A 85 -0.89 -10.46 4.62
C MET A 85 -0.40 -10.42 6.07
N GLU A 86 0.57 -9.57 6.42
CA GLU A 86 1.08 -9.42 7.79
C GLU A 86 0.09 -8.74 8.76
N ILE A 87 -1.01 -8.16 8.27
CA ILE A 87 -2.07 -7.62 9.14
C ILE A 87 -2.94 -8.72 9.78
N PHE A 88 -2.92 -9.92 9.20
CA PHE A 88 -3.72 -11.05 9.66
C PHE A 88 -2.96 -11.91 10.68
N LYS A 89 -3.70 -12.60 11.53
CA LYS A 89 -3.16 -13.43 12.62
C LYS A 89 -3.39 -14.92 12.34
N PRO A 90 -2.59 -15.82 12.93
CA PRO A 90 -2.86 -17.24 12.89
C PRO A 90 -4.31 -17.55 13.32
N GLY A 91 -5.02 -18.34 12.52
CA GLY A 91 -6.43 -18.65 12.70
C GLY A 91 -7.40 -17.77 11.94
N ASP A 92 -6.94 -16.64 11.36
CA ASP A 92 -7.80 -15.83 10.49
C ASP A 92 -8.09 -16.55 9.18
N HIS A 93 -9.30 -16.34 8.68
CA HIS A 93 -9.79 -16.88 7.41
C HIS A 93 -9.94 -15.75 6.38
N ILE A 94 -9.55 -16.05 5.14
CA ILE A 94 -9.62 -15.13 4.00
C ILE A 94 -10.31 -15.86 2.84
N ILE A 95 -11.33 -15.25 2.28
CA ILE A 95 -11.94 -15.73 1.02
C ILE A 95 -11.11 -15.11 -0.11
N ILE A 96 -10.67 -15.94 -1.05
CA ILE A 96 -9.86 -15.51 -2.19
C ILE A 96 -10.55 -15.88 -3.50
N ASP A 97 -10.36 -15.03 -4.52
CA ASP A 97 -10.78 -15.40 -5.86
C ASP A 97 -9.98 -16.60 -6.37
N GLU A 98 -10.57 -17.44 -7.19
CA GLU A 98 -9.86 -18.58 -7.81
C GLU A 98 -8.99 -18.13 -8.99
N ASP A 99 -9.32 -16.99 -9.63
CA ASP A 99 -8.55 -16.41 -10.73
C ASP A 99 -7.61 -15.29 -10.21
N LEU A 100 -6.49 -15.71 -9.64
CA LEU A 100 -5.48 -14.82 -9.09
C LEU A 100 -4.14 -14.96 -9.80
N TYR A 101 -3.32 -13.93 -9.71
CA TYR A 101 -1.92 -14.02 -10.11
C TYR A 101 -1.22 -15.21 -9.44
N GLY A 102 -0.50 -16.02 -10.22
CA GLY A 102 0.15 -17.22 -9.71
C GLY A 102 1.15 -17.01 -8.56
N GLY A 103 1.70 -15.78 -8.43
CA GLY A 103 2.52 -15.37 -7.28
C GLY A 103 1.70 -15.27 -6.00
N SER A 104 0.51 -14.68 -6.05
CA SER A 104 -0.44 -14.56 -4.93
C SER A 104 -0.89 -15.95 -4.47
N VAL A 105 -1.30 -16.82 -5.40
CA VAL A 105 -1.68 -18.20 -5.11
C VAL A 105 -0.56 -18.94 -4.38
N ARG A 106 0.68 -18.81 -4.87
CA ARG A 106 1.85 -19.45 -4.25
C ARG A 106 2.14 -18.89 -2.86
N LEU A 107 2.04 -17.58 -2.66
CA LEU A 107 2.19 -16.95 -1.34
C LEU A 107 1.16 -17.51 -0.36
N PHE A 108 -0.11 -17.54 -0.73
CA PHE A 108 -1.20 -17.96 0.15
C PHE A 108 -1.06 -19.44 0.53
N HIS A 109 -0.96 -20.32 -0.44
CA HIS A 109 -0.96 -21.78 -0.19
C HIS A 109 0.38 -22.36 0.28
N SER A 110 1.52 -21.68 0.00
CA SER A 110 2.84 -22.21 0.37
C SER A 110 3.45 -21.54 1.59
N ILE A 111 3.10 -20.29 1.87
CA ILE A 111 3.70 -19.48 2.95
C ILE A 111 2.64 -19.16 4.01
N ASN A 112 1.57 -18.48 3.64
CA ASN A 112 0.60 -17.96 4.62
C ASN A 112 -0.16 -19.09 5.35
N VAL A 113 -0.43 -20.22 4.69
CA VAL A 113 -0.97 -21.42 5.37
C VAL A 113 -0.04 -21.92 6.48
N LYS A 114 1.29 -21.90 6.25
CA LYS A 114 2.27 -22.24 7.30
C LYS A 114 2.27 -21.24 8.46
N ASN A 115 1.90 -20.00 8.19
CA ASN A 115 1.73 -18.95 9.21
C ASN A 115 0.38 -19.05 9.95
N GLY A 116 -0.43 -20.07 9.64
CA GLY A 116 -1.69 -20.36 10.31
C GLY A 116 -2.91 -19.64 9.72
N LEU A 117 -2.79 -18.99 8.56
CA LEU A 117 -3.95 -18.45 7.84
C LEU A 117 -4.69 -19.56 7.11
N THR A 118 -5.99 -19.39 6.97
CA THR A 118 -6.87 -20.32 6.23
C THR A 118 -7.51 -19.59 5.06
N PHE A 119 -7.71 -20.31 3.95
CA PHE A 119 -8.22 -19.72 2.71
C PHE A 119 -9.36 -20.58 2.14
N THR A 120 -10.42 -19.90 1.68
CA THR A 120 -11.44 -20.49 0.80
C THR A 120 -11.35 -19.84 -0.56
N SER A 121 -11.06 -20.63 -1.60
CA SER A 121 -10.99 -20.18 -2.99
C SER A 121 -12.35 -20.40 -3.65
N VAL A 122 -12.88 -19.36 -4.28
CA VAL A 122 -14.17 -19.37 -4.98
C VAL A 122 -14.12 -18.45 -6.19
N ASP A 123 -14.89 -18.75 -7.21
CA ASP A 123 -15.12 -17.80 -8.32
C ASP A 123 -16.06 -16.68 -7.83
N LEU A 124 -15.47 -15.55 -7.41
CA LEU A 124 -16.22 -14.40 -6.87
C LEU A 124 -17.20 -13.79 -7.87
N SER A 125 -17.05 -14.07 -9.17
CA SER A 125 -17.97 -13.57 -10.21
C SER A 125 -19.28 -14.36 -10.27
N SER A 126 -19.31 -15.58 -9.77
CA SER A 126 -20.41 -16.52 -9.94
C SER A 126 -21.11 -16.93 -8.65
N VAL A 127 -20.49 -16.70 -7.48
CA VAL A 127 -21.04 -17.14 -6.19
C VAL A 127 -21.59 -15.99 -5.35
N ASN A 128 -22.50 -16.29 -4.42
CA ASN A 128 -22.80 -15.40 -3.33
C ASN A 128 -21.76 -15.56 -2.23
N VAL A 129 -20.86 -14.57 -2.08
CA VAL A 129 -19.74 -14.65 -1.15
C VAL A 129 -20.15 -14.80 0.32
N GLU A 130 -21.36 -14.37 0.68
CA GLU A 130 -21.90 -14.48 2.04
C GLU A 130 -22.02 -15.94 2.49
N ASP A 131 -22.23 -16.89 1.55
CA ASP A 131 -22.36 -18.31 1.83
C ASP A 131 -21.05 -18.96 2.30
N TYR A 132 -19.91 -18.26 2.12
CA TYR A 132 -18.57 -18.71 2.47
C TYR A 132 -17.97 -17.99 3.68
N ILE A 133 -18.69 -17.02 4.26
CA ILE A 133 -18.24 -16.29 5.45
C ILE A 133 -18.29 -17.21 6.66
N GLN A 134 -17.20 -17.25 7.40
CA GLN A 134 -17.03 -17.98 8.67
C GLN A 134 -16.83 -16.98 9.82
N ASP A 135 -16.97 -17.40 11.07
CA ASP A 135 -16.80 -16.54 12.25
C ASP A 135 -15.44 -15.85 12.31
N ASN A 136 -14.42 -16.52 11.77
CA ASN A 136 -13.04 -16.04 11.71
C ASN A 136 -12.66 -15.42 10.36
N THR A 137 -13.61 -15.20 9.44
CA THR A 137 -13.34 -14.49 8.17
C THR A 137 -13.01 -13.04 8.45
N LYS A 138 -11.87 -12.57 7.91
CA LYS A 138 -11.37 -11.21 8.11
C LYS A 138 -11.30 -10.41 6.81
N ALA A 139 -11.19 -11.09 5.67
CA ALA A 139 -11.07 -10.40 4.39
C ALA A 139 -11.61 -11.23 3.24
N ILE A 140 -11.90 -10.53 2.16
CA ILE A 140 -12.11 -11.05 0.81
C ILE A 140 -10.99 -10.45 -0.04
N TYR A 141 -10.26 -11.29 -0.76
CA TYR A 141 -9.15 -10.88 -1.62
C TYR A 141 -9.49 -11.20 -3.07
N ALA A 142 -9.47 -10.18 -3.91
CA ALA A 142 -9.67 -10.28 -5.35
C ALA A 142 -8.59 -9.48 -6.09
N GLU A 143 -8.23 -9.92 -7.27
CA GLU A 143 -7.40 -9.18 -8.22
C GLU A 143 -8.25 -8.91 -9.45
N THR A 144 -8.30 -7.65 -9.86
CA THR A 144 -9.01 -7.24 -11.09
C THR A 144 -8.00 -6.67 -12.08
N PRO A 145 -8.19 -6.92 -13.40
CA PRO A 145 -7.31 -6.35 -14.44
C PRO A 145 -7.42 -4.84 -14.55
#